data_848e7b88b717cb8bd828d1b84a2f1e4a
#
_entry.id   848e7b88b717cb8bd828d1b84a2f1e4a
#
_cell.length_a   1.000
_cell.length_b   1.000
_cell.length_c   1.000
_cell.angle_alpha   90.00
_cell.angle_beta   90.00
_cell.angle_gamma   90.00
#
_symmetry.space_group_name_H-M   'P 1'
#
loop_
_entity.id
_entity.type
_entity.pdbx_description
1 polymer ?
#
loop_
_entity_poly.entity_id
_entity_poly.type
_entity_poly.pdbx_seq_one_letter_code
_entity_poly.pdbx_strand_id
1 'polypeptide(L)'
;MRALAAALFGVTAAFLVAGIAANSAIAQDKASSVKMKVLVDDDKVKVYEATYAPGAENKGVASSTTRVVRALTSGTLELTYADGKKEKRPWKAGQVREVKPGPAYTTKNIGKSELKLYVVQLK
;
A
#
# COMPACT_ATOMS: atom_id res chain seq x y z
N MET A 1 -12.87 54.30 14.18
CA MET A 1 -11.55 53.98 14.72
C MET A 1 -11.50 52.58 15.33
N ARG A 2 -12.35 52.30 16.20
CA ARG A 2 -12.29 51.00 16.90
C ARG A 2 -12.64 49.83 16.05
N ALA A 3 -13.40 49.99 15.04
CA ALA A 3 -13.83 48.93 14.18
C ALA A 3 -12.69 48.31 13.36
N LEU A 4 -11.61 49.04 13.20
CA LEU A 4 -10.49 48.59 12.40
C LEU A 4 -9.77 47.38 12.96
N ALA A 5 -9.72 47.25 14.26
CA ALA A 5 -9.02 46.17 14.89
C ALA A 5 -9.71 44.82 14.66
N ALA A 6 -11.02 44.83 14.55
CA ALA A 6 -11.76 43.59 14.39
C ALA A 6 -11.55 42.94 13.02
N ALA A 7 -11.30 43.73 12.01
CA ALA A 7 -11.14 43.19 10.66
C ALA A 7 -9.89 42.33 10.49
N LEU A 8 -8.88 42.56 11.26
CA LEU A 8 -7.60 41.89 11.12
C LEU A 8 -7.65 40.43 11.57
N PHE A 9 -8.48 40.12 12.53
CA PHE A 9 -8.52 38.77 13.09
C PHE A 9 -9.12 37.74 12.15
N GLY A 10 -10.11 38.12 11.39
CA GLY A 10 -10.77 37.20 10.48
C GLY A 10 -9.84 36.66 9.39
N VAL A 11 -8.96 37.51 8.91
CA VAL A 11 -8.04 37.13 7.85
C VAL A 11 -7.03 36.11 8.33
N THR A 12 -6.54 36.29 9.53
CA THR A 12 -5.51 35.39 10.06
C THR A 12 -6.06 33.99 10.28
N ALA A 13 -7.27 33.87 10.77
CA ALA A 13 -7.87 32.56 11.03
C ALA A 13 -8.05 31.74 9.75
N ALA A 14 -8.48 32.38 8.69
CA ALA A 14 -8.69 31.67 7.42
C ALA A 14 -7.39 31.09 6.86
N PHE A 15 -6.31 31.77 7.08
CA PHE A 15 -5.02 31.36 6.60
C PHE A 15 -4.55 30.03 7.23
N LEU A 16 -4.75 29.87 8.51
CA LEU A 16 -4.34 28.68 9.22
C LEU A 16 -5.11 27.43 8.77
N VAL A 17 -6.39 27.59 8.47
CA VAL A 17 -7.21 26.46 8.03
C VAL A 17 -6.72 25.88 6.73
N ALA A 18 -6.28 26.71 5.81
CA ALA A 18 -5.76 26.22 4.53
C ALA A 18 -4.50 25.36 4.71
N GLY A 19 -3.63 25.70 5.64
CA GLY A 19 -2.42 24.95 5.89
C GLY A 19 -2.69 23.53 6.41
N ILE A 20 -3.69 23.39 7.27
CA ILE A 20 -4.04 22.08 7.83
C ILE A 20 -4.59 21.14 6.74
N ALA A 21 -5.40 21.66 5.84
CA ALA A 21 -5.96 20.84 4.77
C ALA A 21 -4.87 20.28 3.84
N ALA A 22 -3.85 21.04 3.54
CA ALA A 22 -2.75 20.60 2.70
C ALA A 22 -1.98 19.44 3.33
N ASN A 23 -1.77 19.46 4.63
CA ASN A 23 -1.06 18.41 5.33
C ASN A 23 -1.83 17.08 5.29
N SER A 24 -3.13 17.13 5.40
CA SER A 24 -3.97 15.93 5.34
C SER A 24 -3.87 15.25 3.97
N ALA A 25 -3.84 16.00 2.89
CA ALA A 25 -3.72 15.45 1.55
C ALA A 25 -2.39 14.70 1.35
N ILE A 26 -1.29 15.24 1.86
CA ILE A 26 0.03 14.61 1.75
C ILE A 26 0.05 13.28 2.52
N ALA A 27 -0.56 13.22 3.69
CA ALA A 27 -0.61 12.00 4.48
C ALA A 27 -1.37 10.88 3.77
N GLN A 28 -2.46 11.20 3.06
CA GLN A 28 -3.22 10.21 2.29
C GLN A 28 -2.41 9.61 1.15
N ASP A 29 -1.61 10.41 0.45
CA ASP A 29 -0.79 9.92 -0.65
C ASP A 29 0.24 8.90 -0.16
N LYS A 30 0.85 9.13 1.01
CA LYS A 30 1.81 8.20 1.58
C LYS A 30 1.18 6.88 1.99
N ALA A 31 -0.07 6.87 2.39
CA ALA A 31 -0.76 5.67 2.84
C ALA A 31 -1.16 4.74 1.69
N SER A 32 -1.14 5.21 0.43
CA SER A 32 -1.59 4.44 -0.73
C SER A 32 -0.54 3.53 -1.32
N SER A 33 0.71 3.58 -0.88
CA SER A 33 1.81 2.80 -1.44
C SER A 33 2.21 1.65 -0.53
N VAL A 34 2.71 0.57 -1.16
CA VAL A 34 3.23 -0.61 -0.47
C VAL A 34 4.72 -0.40 -0.20
N LYS A 35 5.17 -0.73 0.99
CA LYS A 35 6.58 -0.65 1.35
C LYS A 35 7.26 -1.97 1.04
N MET A 36 8.38 -1.91 0.34
CA MET A 36 9.20 -3.08 0.01
C MET A 36 10.54 -2.99 0.70
N LYS A 37 10.94 -4.09 1.36
CA LYS A 37 12.25 -4.21 1.98
C LYS A 37 12.97 -5.40 1.40
N VAL A 38 14.01 -5.17 0.62
CA VAL A 38 14.80 -6.24 0.00
C VAL A 38 15.77 -6.80 1.03
N LEU A 39 15.75 -8.12 1.22
CA LEU A 39 16.57 -8.83 2.18
C LEU A 39 17.72 -9.56 1.50
N VAL A 40 17.47 -10.18 0.35
CA VAL A 40 18.47 -10.88 -0.47
C VAL A 40 18.17 -10.58 -1.92
N ASP A 41 19.20 -10.31 -2.70
CA ASP A 41 19.05 -10.11 -4.14
C ASP A 41 20.34 -10.59 -4.82
N ASP A 42 20.29 -11.79 -5.36
CA ASP A 42 21.42 -12.38 -6.08
C ASP A 42 20.94 -12.91 -7.45
N ASP A 43 21.78 -13.70 -8.13
CA ASP A 43 21.46 -14.20 -9.46
C ASP A 43 20.40 -15.31 -9.46
N LYS A 44 20.07 -15.88 -8.31
CA LYS A 44 19.14 -17.01 -8.20
C LYS A 44 17.81 -16.64 -7.55
N VAL A 45 17.84 -15.77 -6.55
CA VAL A 45 16.63 -15.41 -5.79
C VAL A 45 16.63 -13.93 -5.42
N LYS A 46 15.43 -13.41 -5.29
CA LYS A 46 15.19 -12.11 -4.66
C LYS A 46 14.23 -12.33 -3.50
N VAL A 47 14.65 -11.99 -2.29
CA VAL A 47 13.84 -12.13 -1.07
C VAL A 47 13.50 -10.75 -0.55
N TYR A 48 12.23 -10.50 -0.31
CA TYR A 48 11.80 -9.21 0.18
C TYR A 48 10.57 -9.34 1.06
N GLU A 49 10.35 -8.33 1.90
CA GLU A 49 9.11 -8.15 2.65
C GLU A 49 8.29 -7.05 2.00
N ALA A 50 7.00 -7.32 1.80
CA ALA A 50 6.05 -6.35 1.31
C ALA A 50 5.08 -6.00 2.44
N THR A 51 4.97 -4.73 2.78
CA THR A 51 4.09 -4.25 3.84
C THR A 51 3.00 -3.38 3.24
N TYR A 52 1.76 -3.85 3.40
CA TYR A 52 0.56 -3.19 2.91
C TYR A 52 -0.17 -2.54 4.08
N ALA A 53 -0.16 -1.23 4.17
CA ALA A 53 -1.06 -0.52 5.07
C ALA A 53 -2.52 -0.72 4.61
N PRO A 54 -3.53 -0.52 5.47
CA PRO A 54 -4.92 -0.59 5.03
C PRO A 54 -5.16 0.35 3.84
N GLY A 55 -5.75 -0.18 2.77
CA GLY A 55 -6.00 0.58 1.55
C GLY A 55 -4.81 0.73 0.61
N ALA A 56 -3.63 0.27 0.98
CA ALA A 56 -2.44 0.37 0.12
C ALA A 56 -2.58 -0.51 -1.12
N GLU A 57 -2.12 0.01 -2.25
CA GLU A 57 -2.15 -0.69 -3.53
C GLU A 57 -0.75 -0.89 -4.09
N ASN A 58 -0.55 -2.04 -4.72
CA ASN A 58 0.64 -2.35 -5.50
C ASN A 58 0.20 -2.65 -6.93
N LYS A 59 0.51 -1.75 -7.85
CA LYS A 59 0.08 -1.85 -9.25
C LYS A 59 1.10 -2.61 -10.08
N GLY A 60 0.59 -3.35 -11.06
CA GLY A 60 1.44 -4.04 -12.01
C GLY A 60 2.22 -5.20 -11.42
N VAL A 61 1.64 -5.89 -10.45
CA VAL A 61 2.28 -7.07 -9.85
C VAL A 61 2.32 -8.17 -10.88
N ALA A 62 3.50 -8.50 -11.33
CA ALA A 62 3.73 -9.58 -12.29
C ALA A 62 5.07 -10.21 -12.01
N SER A 63 5.20 -11.47 -12.36
CA SER A 63 6.49 -12.15 -12.30
C SER A 63 6.56 -13.14 -13.45
N SER A 64 7.69 -13.18 -14.13
CA SER A 64 7.98 -14.19 -15.14
C SER A 64 8.45 -15.51 -14.50
N THR A 65 8.64 -15.52 -13.20
CA THR A 65 9.12 -16.68 -12.45
C THR A 65 8.21 -16.95 -11.26
N THR A 66 8.36 -18.13 -10.67
CA THR A 66 7.61 -18.52 -9.49
C THR A 66 8.03 -17.73 -8.26
N ARG A 67 7.07 -17.39 -7.43
CA ARG A 67 7.28 -16.80 -6.11
C ARG A 67 6.72 -17.74 -5.05
N VAL A 68 7.39 -17.79 -3.91
CA VAL A 68 6.86 -18.44 -2.71
C VAL A 68 6.59 -17.33 -1.69
N VAL A 69 5.36 -17.26 -1.22
CA VAL A 69 4.91 -16.16 -0.37
C VAL A 69 4.43 -16.71 0.97
N ARG A 70 4.96 -16.17 2.05
CA ARG A 70 4.51 -16.47 3.41
C ARG A 70 3.91 -15.22 4.03
N ALA A 71 2.70 -15.33 4.55
CA ALA A 71 2.08 -14.24 5.29
C ALA A 71 2.67 -14.19 6.70
N LEU A 72 3.15 -13.02 7.10
CA LEU A 72 3.65 -12.78 8.45
C LEU A 72 2.53 -12.31 9.36
N THR A 73 1.50 -11.68 8.79
CA THR A 73 0.28 -11.27 9.49
C THR A 73 -0.93 -11.73 8.70
N SER A 74 -2.10 -11.69 9.31
CA SER A 74 -3.36 -12.05 8.63
C SER A 74 -3.96 -10.83 7.95
N GLY A 75 -4.65 -11.03 6.83
CA GLY A 75 -5.32 -9.97 6.09
C GLY A 75 -5.89 -10.47 4.79
N THR A 76 -6.47 -9.58 4.00
CA THR A 76 -7.04 -9.93 2.70
C THR A 76 -6.58 -8.94 1.65
N LEU A 77 -6.05 -9.47 0.55
CA LEU A 77 -5.76 -8.69 -0.64
C LEU A 77 -6.90 -8.85 -1.66
N GLU A 78 -7.21 -7.78 -2.35
CA GLU A 78 -8.06 -7.81 -3.53
C GLU A 78 -7.15 -7.68 -4.74
N LEU A 79 -7.25 -8.63 -5.66
CA LEU A 79 -6.54 -8.62 -6.93
C LEU A 79 -7.48 -8.09 -8.01
N THR A 80 -6.98 -7.17 -8.81
CA THR A 80 -7.72 -6.65 -9.97
C THR A 80 -6.89 -6.91 -11.22
N TYR A 81 -7.46 -7.68 -12.15
CA TYR A 81 -6.84 -8.01 -13.42
C TYR A 81 -7.14 -6.95 -14.48
N ALA A 82 -6.41 -7.01 -15.60
CA ALA A 82 -6.53 -6.01 -16.66
C ALA A 82 -7.93 -5.95 -17.28
N ASP A 83 -8.66 -7.08 -17.28
CA ASP A 83 -10.03 -7.16 -17.80
C ASP A 83 -11.09 -6.66 -16.81
N GLY A 84 -10.66 -6.19 -15.64
CA GLY A 84 -11.56 -5.69 -14.60
C GLY A 84 -12.04 -6.74 -13.62
N LYS A 85 -11.71 -8.00 -13.83
CA LYS A 85 -12.08 -9.07 -12.89
C LYS A 85 -11.34 -8.87 -11.57
N LYS A 86 -12.05 -9.17 -10.47
CA LYS A 86 -11.53 -9.04 -9.12
C LYS A 86 -11.57 -10.39 -8.41
N GLU A 87 -10.54 -10.61 -7.60
CA GLU A 87 -10.42 -11.82 -6.79
C GLU A 87 -9.99 -11.43 -5.39
N LYS A 88 -10.63 -11.98 -4.37
CA LYS A 88 -10.18 -11.80 -2.99
C LYS A 88 -9.23 -12.92 -2.62
N ARG A 89 -8.10 -12.55 -2.03
CA ARG A 89 -7.09 -13.51 -1.60
C ARG A 89 -6.83 -13.31 -0.11
N PRO A 90 -7.52 -14.10 0.75
CA PRO A 90 -7.27 -14.03 2.18
C PRO A 90 -5.95 -14.71 2.55
N TRP A 91 -5.28 -14.14 3.54
CA TRP A 91 -4.03 -14.66 4.08
C TRP A 91 -4.18 -14.86 5.58
N LYS A 92 -3.66 -15.97 6.08
CA LYS A 92 -3.52 -16.22 7.52
C LYS A 92 -2.06 -16.14 7.89
N ALA A 93 -1.75 -15.59 9.06
CA ALA A 93 -0.37 -15.54 9.56
C ALA A 93 0.27 -16.92 9.53
N GLY A 94 1.43 -17.03 8.92
CA GLY A 94 2.16 -18.28 8.74
C GLY A 94 1.78 -19.08 7.50
N GLN A 95 0.74 -18.70 6.79
CA GLN A 95 0.32 -19.40 5.56
C GLN A 95 1.35 -19.18 4.45
N VAL A 96 1.63 -20.27 3.71
CA VAL A 96 2.56 -20.24 2.57
C VAL A 96 1.81 -20.63 1.31
N ARG A 97 2.02 -19.86 0.24
CA ARG A 97 1.48 -20.16 -1.10
C ARG A 97 2.57 -20.06 -2.14
N GLU A 98 2.50 -20.95 -3.13
CA GLU A 98 3.25 -20.81 -4.36
C GLU A 98 2.45 -19.97 -5.34
N VAL A 99 3.07 -18.93 -5.90
CA VAL A 99 2.44 -18.07 -6.90
C VAL A 99 3.19 -18.27 -8.21
N LYS A 100 2.52 -18.90 -9.16
CA LYS A 100 3.09 -19.19 -10.48
C LYS A 100 3.07 -17.95 -11.38
N PRO A 101 3.92 -17.90 -12.41
CA PRO A 101 3.86 -16.81 -13.39
C PRO A 101 2.48 -16.66 -14.00
N GLY A 102 2.08 -15.43 -14.26
CA GLY A 102 0.78 -15.14 -14.84
C GLY A 102 0.64 -13.69 -15.24
N PRO A 103 -0.55 -13.27 -15.70
CA PRO A 103 -0.77 -11.90 -16.13
C PRO A 103 -0.63 -10.94 -14.96
N ALA A 104 -0.31 -9.69 -15.29
CA ALA A 104 -0.18 -8.62 -14.30
C ALA A 104 -1.53 -8.30 -13.66
N TYR A 105 -1.49 -7.91 -12.39
CA TYR A 105 -2.68 -7.51 -11.64
C TYR A 105 -2.28 -6.45 -10.61
N THR A 106 -3.28 -5.76 -10.07
CA THR A 106 -3.11 -4.82 -8.96
C THR A 106 -3.55 -5.53 -7.70
N THR A 107 -2.81 -5.36 -6.61
CA THR A 107 -3.19 -5.84 -5.29
C THR A 107 -3.54 -4.68 -4.39
N LYS A 108 -4.57 -4.84 -3.57
CA LYS A 108 -5.00 -3.83 -2.60
C LYS A 108 -5.32 -4.50 -1.27
N ASN A 109 -4.82 -3.93 -0.18
CA ASN A 109 -5.21 -4.39 1.15
C ASN A 109 -6.59 -3.84 1.49
N ILE A 110 -7.59 -4.71 1.47
CA ILE A 110 -8.98 -4.35 1.79
C ILE A 110 -9.35 -4.60 3.25
N GLY A 111 -8.39 -5.06 4.05
CA GLY A 111 -8.58 -5.25 5.48
C GLY A 111 -8.37 -3.96 6.27
N LYS A 112 -8.55 -4.04 7.57
CA LYS A 112 -8.42 -2.91 8.49
C LYS A 112 -7.07 -2.82 9.18
N SER A 113 -6.23 -3.83 9.02
CA SER A 113 -4.91 -3.90 9.63
C SER A 113 -3.83 -4.06 8.56
N GLU A 114 -2.59 -3.80 8.94
CA GLU A 114 -1.44 -3.94 8.08
C GLU A 114 -1.22 -5.41 7.71
N LEU A 115 -0.97 -5.70 6.43
CA LEU A 115 -0.62 -7.02 5.95
C LEU A 115 0.85 -7.03 5.54
N LYS A 116 1.60 -7.96 6.12
CA LYS A 116 3.01 -8.13 5.81
C LYS A 116 3.24 -9.50 5.20
N LEU A 117 3.87 -9.51 4.02
CA LEU A 117 4.20 -10.72 3.27
C LEU A 117 5.70 -10.87 3.12
N TYR A 118 6.19 -12.08 3.29
CA TYR A 118 7.58 -12.47 3.04
C TYR A 118 7.61 -13.21 1.72
N VAL A 119 8.38 -12.71 0.75
CA VAL A 119 8.34 -13.21 -0.63
C VAL A 119 9.72 -13.70 -1.03
N VAL A 120 9.78 -14.93 -1.55
CA VAL A 120 10.96 -15.48 -2.22
C VAL A 120 10.63 -15.59 -3.70
N GLN A 121 11.29 -14.77 -4.51
CA GLN A 121 11.10 -14.76 -5.96
C GLN A 121 12.28 -15.46 -6.62
N LEU A 122 11.99 -16.51 -7.37
CA LEU A 122 13.01 -17.20 -8.17
C LEU A 122 13.38 -16.35 -9.38
N LYS A 123 14.60 -16.50 -9.83
CA LYS A 123 15.07 -15.77 -11.01
C LYS A 123 15.33 -16.68 -12.19
#